data_fab592b2bf6330cd3ac55f647cc0e9e4
#
_entry.id   fab592b2bf6330cd3ac55f647cc0e9e4
#
_cell.length_a   1.000
_cell.length_b   1.000
_cell.length_c   1.000
_cell.angle_alpha   90.00
_cell.angle_beta   90.00
_cell.angle_gamma   90.00
#
_symmetry.space_group_name_H-M   'P 1'
#
loop_
_entity.id
_entity.type
_entity.pdbx_description
1 polymer ?
#
loop_
_entity_poly.entity_id
_entity_poly.type
_entity_poly.pdbx_seq_one_letter_code
_entity_poly.pdbx_strand_id
1 'polypeptide(L)'
;MSLTAGIVGLPNVGKSTLFNAITKAGAEMANYPFATIEPNVGMVEVPDKRLARIQELIPAKKIVHTTFEFTDIAGLVKGASKGEGLGNKFLENIRQTDAIIHVVRAFEDDNITSVTGKVDPEEDINTINLELAIADLDAVNRRISKVKKIAQQNDKEAKAEYNVLQKIKPVLEEGSAVRSIKFNEDEQKIVKGLFLLTDKPVIYVANIAENSMADPEKDQYYQIVKKHAESENAECLGISAATEEEIAGLDDDEKAEFLEAEGVIESGLDRLIRAAYHILGLRTFFTAGGPETRAWTFHKGMKAPQVAGVIHSDFERGFIRAEVVSYTDLDKYETMQKVKEAGRLRLEGKDYEVQDGDIIEFRFNV
;
A
#
# COMPACT_ATOMS: atom_id res chain seq x y z
N MET A 1 -6.74 -1.29 13.58
CA MET A 1 -7.32 -1.66 12.28
C MET A 1 -6.15 -1.86 11.35
N SER A 2 -6.13 -2.94 10.58
CA SER A 2 -5.16 -3.13 9.50
C SER A 2 -5.38 -2.05 8.44
N LEU A 3 -4.30 -1.55 7.84
CA LEU A 3 -4.39 -0.66 6.70
C LEU A 3 -4.61 -1.47 5.42
N THR A 4 -5.46 -0.98 4.53
CA THR A 4 -5.89 -1.70 3.34
C THR A 4 -5.64 -0.89 2.06
N ALA A 5 -5.35 -1.59 0.96
CA ALA A 5 -5.27 -0.99 -0.37
C ALA A 5 -6.45 -1.45 -1.23
N GLY A 6 -7.16 -0.49 -1.83
CA GLY A 6 -8.28 -0.77 -2.73
C GLY A 6 -7.84 -0.84 -4.19
N ILE A 7 -8.18 -1.94 -4.87
CA ILE A 7 -7.88 -2.11 -6.29
C ILE A 7 -9.02 -1.50 -7.11
N VAL A 8 -8.70 -0.50 -7.91
CA VAL A 8 -9.65 0.22 -8.77
C VAL A 8 -9.21 0.23 -10.22
N GLY A 9 -10.12 0.48 -11.13
CA GLY A 9 -9.87 0.60 -12.56
C GLY A 9 -11.16 0.41 -13.36
N LEU A 10 -11.13 0.72 -14.63
CA LEU A 10 -12.27 0.51 -15.54
C LEU A 10 -12.58 -1.01 -15.71
N PRO A 11 -13.74 -1.37 -16.27
CA PRO A 11 -14.02 -2.75 -16.65
C PRO A 11 -12.96 -3.28 -17.65
N ASN A 12 -12.66 -4.56 -17.57
CA ASN A 12 -11.77 -5.31 -18.49
C ASN A 12 -10.30 -4.83 -18.53
N VAL A 13 -9.82 -4.12 -17.51
CA VAL A 13 -8.40 -3.73 -17.40
C VAL A 13 -7.51 -4.77 -16.71
N GLY A 14 -8.09 -5.89 -16.23
CA GLY A 14 -7.35 -6.95 -15.52
C GLY A 14 -7.42 -6.88 -13.99
N LYS A 15 -8.30 -6.06 -13.39
CA LYS A 15 -8.46 -5.98 -11.92
C LYS A 15 -8.73 -7.32 -11.26
N SER A 16 -9.76 -8.04 -11.75
CA SER A 16 -10.15 -9.33 -11.16
C SER A 16 -9.06 -10.38 -11.33
N THR A 17 -8.33 -10.36 -12.44
CA THR A 17 -7.17 -11.23 -12.69
C THR A 17 -6.07 -10.93 -11.67
N LEU A 18 -5.73 -9.66 -11.46
CA LEU A 18 -4.75 -9.26 -10.46
C LEU A 18 -5.21 -9.61 -9.04
N PHE A 19 -6.48 -9.40 -8.71
CA PHE A 19 -7.03 -9.76 -7.41
C PHE A 19 -7.05 -11.29 -7.20
N ASN A 20 -7.32 -12.08 -8.24
CA ASN A 20 -7.22 -13.54 -8.19
C ASN A 20 -5.77 -13.99 -7.93
N ALA A 21 -4.77 -13.36 -8.56
CA ALA A 21 -3.37 -13.61 -8.27
C ALA A 21 -3.04 -13.35 -6.79
N ILE A 22 -3.52 -12.23 -6.24
CA ILE A 22 -3.38 -11.87 -4.82
C ILE A 22 -4.03 -12.95 -3.93
N THR A 23 -5.26 -13.35 -4.23
CA THR A 23 -5.99 -14.32 -3.39
C THR A 23 -5.43 -15.73 -3.50
N LYS A 24 -4.91 -16.13 -4.65
CA LYS A 24 -4.20 -17.42 -4.81
C LYS A 24 -2.92 -17.43 -3.99
N ALA A 25 -2.09 -16.40 -4.08
CA ALA A 25 -0.89 -16.26 -3.28
C ALA A 25 -1.19 -16.23 -1.76
N GLY A 26 -2.38 -15.76 -1.36
CA GLY A 26 -2.86 -15.77 0.02
C GLY A 26 -3.56 -17.05 0.47
N ALA A 27 -3.88 -17.98 -0.44
CA ALA A 27 -4.67 -19.18 -0.12
C ALA A 27 -3.96 -20.14 0.86
N GLU A 28 -2.64 -20.16 0.88
CA GLU A 28 -1.85 -20.93 1.86
C GLU A 28 -2.01 -20.41 3.29
N MET A 29 -2.52 -19.18 3.45
CA MET A 29 -2.77 -18.54 4.74
C MET A 29 -4.10 -18.92 5.39
N ALA A 30 -5.00 -19.61 4.71
CA ALA A 30 -6.32 -20.03 5.24
C ALA A 30 -6.24 -20.86 6.56
N ASN A 31 -5.05 -21.27 6.97
CA ASN A 31 -4.78 -21.99 8.21
C ASN A 31 -4.42 -21.06 9.41
N TYR A 32 -4.42 -19.74 9.25
CA TYR A 32 -4.22 -18.82 10.39
C TYR A 32 -5.52 -18.66 11.19
N PRO A 33 -5.48 -18.90 12.52
CA PRO A 33 -6.66 -18.73 13.38
C PRO A 33 -6.97 -17.22 13.44
N PHE A 34 -8.05 -16.76 12.84
CA PHE A 34 -8.60 -15.40 12.78
C PHE A 34 -8.77 -14.81 11.38
N ALA A 35 -8.47 -15.54 10.29
CA ALA A 35 -8.81 -15.08 8.94
C ALA A 35 -10.33 -15.22 8.71
N THR A 36 -11.06 -14.13 8.83
CA THR A 36 -12.43 -14.02 8.30
C THR A 36 -12.31 -13.82 6.79
N ILE A 37 -12.79 -14.79 6.01
CA ILE A 37 -12.88 -14.66 4.55
C ILE A 37 -14.07 -13.75 4.26
N GLU A 38 -13.82 -12.45 4.14
CA GLU A 38 -14.81 -11.55 3.56
C GLU A 38 -14.72 -11.62 2.03
N PRO A 39 -15.84 -11.77 1.31
CA PRO A 39 -15.81 -11.70 -0.15
C PRO A 39 -15.30 -10.32 -0.57
N ASN A 40 -14.31 -10.26 -1.41
CA ASN A 40 -13.57 -9.10 -1.91
C ASN A 40 -12.40 -8.60 -1.05
N VAL A 41 -11.94 -9.33 -0.04
CA VAL A 41 -10.70 -9.04 0.70
C VAL A 41 -9.70 -10.16 0.43
N GLY A 42 -8.52 -9.80 -0.08
CA GLY A 42 -7.38 -10.70 -0.25
C GLY A 42 -6.31 -10.36 0.78
N MET A 43 -5.91 -11.34 1.59
CA MET A 43 -4.81 -11.20 2.53
C MET A 43 -3.58 -11.92 1.98
N VAL A 44 -2.42 -11.25 1.97
CA VAL A 44 -1.17 -11.81 1.47
C VAL A 44 -0.02 -11.60 2.44
N GLU A 45 0.97 -12.45 2.39
CA GLU A 45 2.24 -12.23 3.07
C GLU A 45 3.01 -11.10 2.40
N VAL A 46 3.66 -10.25 3.20
CA VAL A 46 4.57 -9.23 2.68
C VAL A 46 5.92 -9.90 2.39
N PRO A 47 6.35 -9.97 1.12
CA PRO A 47 7.61 -10.59 0.76
C PRO A 47 8.79 -9.84 1.37
N ASP A 48 9.58 -10.52 2.20
CA ASP A 48 10.76 -9.94 2.84
C ASP A 48 11.91 -10.95 2.92
N LYS A 49 12.87 -10.84 2.02
CA LYS A 49 14.05 -11.72 1.95
C LYS A 49 14.89 -11.68 3.23
N ARG A 50 14.79 -10.59 4.01
CA ARG A 50 15.51 -10.45 5.28
C ARG A 50 15.05 -11.48 6.32
N LEU A 51 13.76 -11.82 6.32
CA LEU A 51 13.20 -12.78 7.28
C LEU A 51 13.79 -14.19 7.08
N ALA A 52 13.90 -14.67 5.85
CA ALA A 52 14.53 -15.94 5.52
C ALA A 52 16.02 -15.93 5.94
N ARG A 53 16.74 -14.84 5.65
CA ARG A 53 18.15 -14.71 6.03
C ARG A 53 18.35 -14.65 7.55
N ILE A 54 17.48 -13.99 8.28
CA ILE A 54 17.50 -14.00 9.77
C ILE A 54 17.27 -15.42 10.29
N GLN A 55 16.35 -16.18 9.70
CA GLN A 55 16.08 -17.57 10.08
C GLN A 55 17.30 -18.49 9.87
N GLU A 56 18.07 -18.26 8.80
CA GLU A 56 19.32 -19.01 8.56
C GLU A 56 20.37 -18.70 9.65
N LEU A 57 20.51 -17.43 10.03
CA LEU A 57 21.52 -16.97 10.98
C LEU A 57 21.14 -17.22 12.45
N ILE A 58 19.85 -17.16 12.75
CA ILE A 58 19.25 -17.41 14.08
C ILE A 58 18.10 -18.40 13.93
N PRO A 59 18.40 -19.72 13.84
CA PRO A 59 17.36 -20.72 13.58
C PRO A 59 16.30 -20.75 14.68
N ALA A 60 15.03 -20.76 14.28
CA ALA A 60 13.86 -20.95 15.12
C ALA A 60 12.97 -22.08 14.56
N LYS A 61 12.00 -22.54 15.34
CA LYS A 61 11.11 -23.65 14.90
C LYS A 61 10.10 -23.22 13.84
N LYS A 62 9.80 -21.94 13.77
CA LYS A 62 8.75 -21.39 12.90
C LYS A 62 9.17 -20.03 12.36
N ILE A 63 8.83 -19.78 11.09
CA ILE A 63 8.87 -18.45 10.47
C ILE A 63 7.44 -17.91 10.43
N VAL A 64 7.29 -16.61 10.72
CA VAL A 64 5.98 -15.94 10.64
C VAL A 64 6.16 -14.62 9.89
N HIS A 65 5.57 -14.55 8.72
CA HIS A 65 5.55 -13.34 7.89
C HIS A 65 4.54 -12.33 8.43
N THR A 66 4.72 -11.06 8.10
CA THR A 66 3.65 -10.07 8.25
C THR A 66 2.72 -10.10 7.06
N THR A 67 1.50 -9.66 7.23
CA THR A 67 0.46 -9.72 6.20
C THR A 67 -0.05 -8.35 5.83
N PHE A 68 -0.57 -8.23 4.61
CA PHE A 68 -1.19 -7.03 4.08
C PHE A 68 -2.53 -7.36 3.41
N GLU A 69 -3.50 -6.43 3.47
CA GLU A 69 -4.84 -6.63 2.96
C GLU A 69 -5.09 -5.80 1.69
N PHE A 70 -5.61 -6.46 0.66
CA PHE A 70 -6.14 -5.82 -0.54
C PHE A 70 -7.65 -6.01 -0.61
N THR A 71 -8.36 -4.98 -1.07
CA THR A 71 -9.81 -5.04 -1.30
C THR A 71 -10.09 -4.87 -2.79
N ASP A 72 -10.79 -5.84 -3.40
CA ASP A 72 -11.30 -5.66 -4.76
C ASP A 72 -12.50 -4.73 -4.74
N ILE A 73 -12.39 -3.64 -5.46
CA ILE A 73 -13.45 -2.66 -5.60
C ILE A 73 -14.06 -2.81 -6.98
N ALA A 74 -15.33 -3.20 -7.03
CA ALA A 74 -16.08 -3.40 -8.29
C ALA A 74 -15.83 -2.24 -9.27
N GLY A 75 -15.65 -2.58 -10.57
CA GLY A 75 -15.24 -1.61 -11.58
C GLY A 75 -16.16 -0.40 -11.69
N LEU A 76 -15.58 0.76 -11.90
CA LEU A 76 -16.27 2.01 -12.11
C LEU A 76 -16.93 2.02 -13.50
N VAL A 77 -18.18 2.44 -13.55
CA VAL A 77 -18.85 2.81 -14.79
C VAL A 77 -18.89 4.33 -14.89
N LYS A 78 -18.57 4.87 -16.06
CA LYS A 78 -18.63 6.33 -16.33
C LYS A 78 -19.98 6.92 -15.87
N GLY A 79 -19.93 8.02 -15.10
CA GLY A 79 -21.12 8.63 -14.51
C GLY A 79 -21.48 8.12 -13.11
N ALA A 80 -20.59 7.39 -12.46
CA ALA A 80 -20.81 6.84 -11.12
C ALA A 80 -21.08 7.90 -10.04
N SER A 81 -20.47 9.08 -10.17
CA SER A 81 -20.70 10.22 -9.27
C SER A 81 -22.07 10.87 -9.42
N LYS A 82 -22.73 10.69 -10.58
CA LYS A 82 -24.07 11.22 -10.87
C LYS A 82 -25.18 10.17 -10.81
N GLY A 83 -24.80 8.89 -10.62
CA GLY A 83 -25.69 7.75 -10.75
C GLY A 83 -26.33 7.30 -9.44
N GLU A 84 -27.51 6.71 -9.58
CA GLU A 84 -28.18 6.01 -8.50
C GLU A 84 -27.55 4.61 -8.31
N GLY A 85 -27.21 4.27 -7.06
CA GLY A 85 -26.91 2.89 -6.65
C GLY A 85 -25.45 2.46 -6.75
N LEU A 86 -25.02 1.86 -7.86
CA LEU A 86 -23.71 1.20 -7.98
C LEU A 86 -22.50 2.14 -7.88
N GLY A 87 -22.60 3.36 -8.42
CA GLY A 87 -21.53 4.33 -8.36
C GLY A 87 -21.26 4.85 -6.94
N ASN A 88 -22.31 5.11 -6.17
CA ASN A 88 -22.16 5.53 -4.77
C ASN A 88 -21.50 4.43 -3.92
N LYS A 89 -21.86 3.16 -4.15
CA LYS A 89 -21.26 2.02 -3.46
C LYS A 89 -19.77 1.87 -3.80
N PHE A 90 -19.39 2.09 -5.05
CA PHE A 90 -18.00 2.12 -5.47
C PHE A 90 -17.20 3.18 -4.71
N LEU A 91 -17.68 4.43 -4.67
CA LEU A 91 -17.04 5.52 -3.96
C LEU A 91 -16.97 5.27 -2.45
N GLU A 92 -17.99 4.64 -1.86
CA GLU A 92 -18.01 4.24 -0.45
C GLU A 92 -16.95 3.19 -0.15
N ASN A 93 -16.79 2.17 -1.00
CA ASN A 93 -15.76 1.16 -0.85
C ASN A 93 -14.35 1.78 -0.91
N ILE A 94 -14.08 2.70 -1.86
CA ILE A 94 -12.80 3.43 -1.89
C ILE A 94 -12.59 4.23 -0.59
N ARG A 95 -13.64 4.85 -0.02
CA ARG A 95 -13.50 5.59 1.24
C ARG A 95 -12.98 4.74 2.40
N GLN A 96 -13.31 3.46 2.41
CA GLN A 96 -12.93 2.52 3.46
C GLN A 96 -11.47 2.03 3.35
N THR A 97 -10.81 2.20 2.20
CA THR A 97 -9.40 1.83 2.01
C THR A 97 -8.46 2.99 2.33
N ASP A 98 -7.19 2.69 2.61
CA ASP A 98 -6.17 3.69 2.99
C ASP A 98 -5.31 4.12 1.81
N ALA A 99 -5.16 3.27 0.78
CA ALA A 99 -4.47 3.55 -0.47
C ALA A 99 -5.28 3.05 -1.67
N ILE A 100 -4.94 3.52 -2.85
CA ILE A 100 -5.54 3.13 -4.13
C ILE A 100 -4.48 2.44 -4.99
N ILE A 101 -4.82 1.24 -5.50
CA ILE A 101 -4.09 0.57 -6.56
C ILE A 101 -4.88 0.77 -7.84
N HIS A 102 -4.43 1.67 -8.68
CA HIS A 102 -5.12 2.03 -9.92
C HIS A 102 -4.61 1.17 -11.07
N VAL A 103 -5.39 0.13 -11.43
CA VAL A 103 -5.06 -0.77 -12.55
C VAL A 103 -5.50 -0.14 -13.86
N VAL A 104 -4.56 -0.01 -14.79
CA VAL A 104 -4.74 0.62 -16.10
C VAL A 104 -4.37 -0.39 -17.19
N ARG A 105 -5.21 -0.53 -18.21
CA ARG A 105 -4.90 -1.41 -19.34
C ARG A 105 -3.78 -0.83 -20.20
N ALA A 106 -2.68 -1.57 -20.30
CA ALA A 106 -1.51 -1.23 -21.09
C ALA A 106 -1.11 -2.37 -22.05
N PHE A 107 -2.10 -3.11 -22.58
CA PHE A 107 -1.90 -4.20 -23.52
C PHE A 107 -3.02 -4.24 -24.55
N GLU A 108 -2.70 -4.75 -25.75
CA GLU A 108 -3.67 -5.00 -26.80
C GLU A 108 -4.12 -6.46 -26.79
N ASP A 109 -5.42 -6.68 -26.92
CA ASP A 109 -6.04 -8.00 -27.08
C ASP A 109 -7.38 -7.83 -27.81
N ASP A 110 -7.48 -8.43 -28.99
CA ASP A 110 -8.65 -8.34 -29.86
C ASP A 110 -9.91 -9.00 -29.27
N ASN A 111 -9.71 -9.94 -28.33
CA ASN A 111 -10.80 -10.65 -27.65
C ASN A 111 -11.36 -9.87 -26.44
N ILE A 112 -10.68 -8.83 -25.99
CA ILE A 112 -11.07 -8.04 -24.82
C ILE A 112 -11.61 -6.68 -25.29
N THR A 113 -12.92 -6.49 -25.16
CA THR A 113 -13.56 -5.23 -25.53
C THR A 113 -13.08 -4.08 -24.65
N SER A 114 -12.52 -3.05 -25.26
CA SER A 114 -12.23 -1.78 -24.58
C SER A 114 -13.53 -0.99 -24.40
N VAL A 115 -13.66 -0.29 -23.27
CA VAL A 115 -14.80 0.59 -22.98
C VAL A 115 -14.86 1.76 -23.98
N THR A 116 -13.70 2.21 -24.46
CA THR A 116 -13.55 3.34 -25.41
C THR A 116 -13.33 2.89 -26.85
N GLY A 117 -13.27 1.58 -27.13
CA GLY A 117 -13.03 1.00 -28.46
C GLY A 117 -11.55 0.95 -28.88
N LYS A 118 -10.65 1.54 -28.11
CA LYS A 118 -9.17 1.49 -28.26
C LYS A 118 -8.50 1.39 -26.91
N VAL A 119 -7.23 1.00 -26.89
CA VAL A 119 -6.41 1.07 -25.67
C VAL A 119 -5.90 2.52 -25.54
N ASP A 120 -6.32 3.18 -24.46
CA ASP A 120 -5.93 4.57 -24.18
C ASP A 120 -5.74 4.75 -22.67
N PRO A 121 -4.52 4.46 -22.17
CA PRO A 121 -4.24 4.52 -20.73
C PRO A 121 -4.48 5.89 -20.11
N GLU A 122 -4.24 6.97 -20.85
CA GLU A 122 -4.44 8.34 -20.35
C GLU A 122 -5.93 8.66 -20.19
N GLU A 123 -6.78 8.26 -21.15
CA GLU A 123 -8.23 8.44 -21.03
C GLU A 123 -8.81 7.58 -19.90
N ASP A 124 -8.31 6.35 -19.72
CA ASP A 124 -8.73 5.45 -18.65
C ASP A 124 -8.43 6.06 -17.26
N ILE A 125 -7.22 6.56 -17.06
CA ILE A 125 -6.80 7.23 -15.82
C ILE A 125 -7.65 8.48 -15.57
N ASN A 126 -7.77 9.35 -16.57
CA ASN A 126 -8.53 10.59 -16.45
C ASN A 126 -10.01 10.34 -16.11
N THR A 127 -10.60 9.27 -16.65
CA THR A 127 -11.99 8.90 -16.35
C THR A 127 -12.18 8.58 -14.86
N ILE A 128 -11.29 7.79 -14.26
CA ILE A 128 -11.35 7.46 -12.83
C ILE A 128 -11.07 8.70 -11.98
N ASN A 129 -10.01 9.44 -12.28
CA ASN A 129 -9.63 10.62 -11.51
C ASN A 129 -10.73 11.69 -11.51
N LEU A 130 -11.40 11.90 -12.64
CA LEU A 130 -12.52 12.84 -12.76
C LEU A 130 -13.69 12.44 -11.85
N GLU A 131 -14.08 11.16 -11.84
CA GLU A 131 -15.18 10.68 -10.99
C GLU A 131 -14.87 10.85 -9.50
N LEU A 132 -13.62 10.59 -9.08
CA LEU A 132 -13.17 10.82 -7.71
C LEU A 132 -13.16 12.32 -7.37
N ALA A 133 -12.67 13.16 -8.28
CA ALA A 133 -12.64 14.62 -8.10
C ALA A 133 -14.05 15.22 -7.97
N ILE A 134 -15.02 14.78 -8.78
CA ILE A 134 -16.42 15.24 -8.70
C ILE A 134 -17.02 14.86 -7.33
N ALA A 135 -16.79 13.62 -6.87
CA ALA A 135 -17.28 13.17 -5.58
C ALA A 135 -16.71 13.99 -4.41
N ASP A 136 -15.42 14.32 -4.47
CA ASP A 136 -14.76 15.15 -3.48
C ASP A 136 -15.20 16.61 -3.57
N LEU A 137 -15.39 17.16 -4.78
CA LEU A 137 -15.88 18.53 -4.99
C LEU A 137 -17.25 18.72 -4.33
N ASP A 138 -18.15 17.75 -4.45
CA ASP A 138 -19.45 17.77 -3.79
C ASP A 138 -19.31 17.75 -2.27
N ALA A 139 -18.41 16.94 -1.71
CA ALA A 139 -18.13 16.91 -0.29
C ALA A 139 -17.55 18.25 0.22
N VAL A 140 -16.57 18.80 -0.51
CA VAL A 140 -15.93 20.09 -0.23
C VAL A 140 -16.95 21.23 -0.27
N ASN A 141 -17.81 21.30 -1.29
CA ASN A 141 -18.84 22.33 -1.40
C ASN A 141 -19.85 22.29 -0.23
N ARG A 142 -20.28 21.08 0.17
CA ARG A 142 -21.13 20.89 1.36
C ARG A 142 -20.42 21.36 2.63
N ARG A 143 -19.13 21.07 2.78
CA ARG A 143 -18.33 21.48 3.94
C ARG A 143 -18.11 23.00 3.97
N ILE A 144 -17.76 23.61 2.85
CA ILE A 144 -17.64 25.08 2.69
C ILE A 144 -18.93 25.77 3.16
N SER A 145 -20.10 25.30 2.75
CA SER A 145 -21.39 25.90 3.11
C SER A 145 -21.63 25.90 4.63
N LYS A 146 -21.15 24.87 5.33
CA LYS A 146 -21.26 24.76 6.79
C LYS A 146 -20.25 25.66 7.52
N VAL A 147 -18.99 25.61 7.10
CA VAL A 147 -17.85 26.24 7.80
C VAL A 147 -17.83 27.75 7.55
N LYS A 148 -18.26 28.24 6.38
CA LYS A 148 -18.20 29.65 5.99
C LYS A 148 -18.84 30.59 7.01
N LYS A 149 -20.02 30.25 7.53
CA LYS A 149 -20.73 31.07 8.52
C LYS A 149 -19.99 31.17 9.84
N ILE A 150 -19.38 30.07 10.29
CA ILE A 150 -18.62 30.00 11.55
C ILE A 150 -17.30 30.76 11.41
N ALA A 151 -16.61 30.60 10.28
CA ALA A 151 -15.38 31.32 9.96
C ALA A 151 -15.56 32.85 9.97
N GLN A 152 -16.74 33.34 9.55
CA GLN A 152 -17.09 34.79 9.60
C GLN A 152 -17.28 35.34 11.02
N GLN A 153 -17.48 34.47 12.01
CA GLN A 153 -17.61 34.84 13.44
C GLN A 153 -16.26 34.88 14.17
N ASN A 154 -15.13 34.93 13.43
CA ASN A 154 -13.76 34.94 13.94
C ASN A 154 -13.32 33.67 14.68
N ASP A 155 -13.97 32.54 14.48
CA ASP A 155 -13.48 31.26 14.93
C ASP A 155 -12.21 30.89 14.16
N LYS A 156 -11.10 30.67 14.89
CA LYS A 156 -9.78 30.45 14.29
C LYS A 156 -9.68 29.10 13.54
N GLU A 157 -10.27 28.04 14.09
CA GLU A 157 -10.22 26.70 13.52
C GLU A 157 -11.08 26.64 12.24
N ALA A 158 -12.30 27.17 12.31
CA ALA A 158 -13.17 27.27 11.15
C ALA A 158 -12.57 28.13 10.03
N LYS A 159 -11.85 29.21 10.37
CA LYS A 159 -11.15 30.04 9.39
C LYS A 159 -9.99 29.30 8.73
N ALA A 160 -9.21 28.54 9.50
CA ALA A 160 -8.13 27.71 8.97
C ALA A 160 -8.69 26.64 8.02
N GLU A 161 -9.74 25.92 8.42
CA GLU A 161 -10.41 24.92 7.60
C GLU A 161 -10.99 25.56 6.31
N TYR A 162 -11.67 26.70 6.41
CA TYR A 162 -12.22 27.40 5.25
C TYR A 162 -11.11 27.75 4.24
N ASN A 163 -9.96 28.23 4.69
CA ASN A 163 -8.84 28.55 3.83
C ASN A 163 -8.28 27.32 3.10
N VAL A 164 -8.17 26.18 3.79
CA VAL A 164 -7.75 24.90 3.20
C VAL A 164 -8.76 24.47 2.13
N LEU A 165 -10.06 24.51 2.43
CA LEU A 165 -11.10 24.17 1.46
C LEU A 165 -11.08 25.08 0.21
N GLN A 166 -10.72 26.37 0.36
CA GLN A 166 -10.57 27.30 -0.76
C GLN A 166 -9.31 26.98 -1.62
N LYS A 167 -8.28 26.35 -1.08
CA LYS A 167 -7.15 25.85 -1.85
C LYS A 167 -7.49 24.56 -2.62
N ILE A 168 -8.29 23.69 -2.01
CA ILE A 168 -8.68 22.39 -2.58
C ILE A 168 -9.67 22.57 -3.74
N LYS A 169 -10.67 23.41 -3.55
CA LYS A 169 -11.80 23.54 -4.49
C LYS A 169 -11.39 23.74 -5.95
N PRO A 170 -10.53 24.73 -6.32
CA PRO A 170 -10.16 24.95 -7.72
C PRO A 170 -9.45 23.75 -8.35
N VAL A 171 -8.64 23.03 -7.59
CA VAL A 171 -7.93 21.84 -8.07
C VAL A 171 -8.92 20.73 -8.42
N LEU A 172 -9.95 20.52 -7.61
CA LEU A 172 -11.01 19.57 -7.88
C LEU A 172 -11.91 20.01 -9.06
N GLU A 173 -12.14 21.32 -9.22
CA GLU A 173 -12.89 21.88 -10.37
C GLU A 173 -12.15 21.65 -11.70
N GLU A 174 -10.82 21.58 -11.68
CA GLU A 174 -9.97 21.20 -12.81
C GLU A 174 -9.90 19.67 -13.04
N GLY A 175 -10.55 18.87 -12.18
CA GLY A 175 -10.50 17.41 -12.23
C GLY A 175 -9.20 16.81 -11.69
N SER A 176 -8.36 17.62 -11.03
CA SER A 176 -7.06 17.21 -10.48
C SER A 176 -7.21 16.69 -9.04
N ALA A 177 -6.23 15.90 -8.60
CA ALA A 177 -6.25 15.25 -7.29
C ALA A 177 -5.74 16.17 -6.17
N VAL A 178 -6.34 16.10 -4.98
CA VAL A 178 -5.93 16.88 -3.79
C VAL A 178 -4.50 16.54 -3.36
N ARG A 179 -4.03 15.29 -3.54
CA ARG A 179 -2.66 14.86 -3.25
C ARG A 179 -1.58 15.62 -4.03
N SER A 180 -1.93 16.31 -5.12
CA SER A 180 -1.00 17.16 -5.88
C SER A 180 -0.68 18.50 -5.17
N ILE A 181 -1.48 18.89 -4.17
CA ILE A 181 -1.34 20.15 -3.45
C ILE A 181 -0.31 19.99 -2.33
N LYS A 182 0.64 20.93 -2.22
CA LYS A 182 1.54 21.00 -1.07
C LYS A 182 0.88 21.73 0.08
N PHE A 183 0.67 21.01 1.19
CA PHE A 183 0.14 21.53 2.44
C PHE A 183 1.24 21.62 3.49
N ASN A 184 1.15 22.61 4.39
CA ASN A 184 1.96 22.61 5.61
C ASN A 184 1.39 21.60 6.64
N GLU A 185 2.09 21.40 7.76
CA GLU A 185 1.71 20.39 8.77
C GLU A 185 0.31 20.61 9.36
N ASP A 186 -0.09 21.86 9.60
CA ASP A 186 -1.40 22.17 10.17
C ASP A 186 -2.52 22.02 9.13
N GLU A 187 -2.28 22.43 7.89
CA GLU A 187 -3.17 22.19 6.77
C GLU A 187 -3.36 20.69 6.52
N GLN A 188 -2.28 19.89 6.57
CA GLN A 188 -2.34 18.44 6.38
C GLN A 188 -3.21 17.73 7.44
N LYS A 189 -3.19 18.20 8.68
CA LYS A 189 -4.10 17.71 9.73
C LYS A 189 -5.57 17.95 9.38
N ILE A 190 -5.87 19.12 8.83
CA ILE A 190 -7.21 19.49 8.38
C ILE A 190 -7.63 18.59 7.21
N VAL A 191 -6.77 18.44 6.17
CA VAL A 191 -7.04 17.63 4.97
C VAL A 191 -7.34 16.19 5.35
N LYS A 192 -6.54 15.57 6.21
CA LYS A 192 -6.78 14.22 6.74
C LYS A 192 -8.17 14.07 7.38
N GLY A 193 -8.65 15.10 8.07
CA GLY A 193 -9.98 15.12 8.68
C GLY A 193 -11.14 15.24 7.66
N LEU A 194 -10.86 15.56 6.41
CA LEU A 194 -11.87 15.66 5.36
C LEU A 194 -12.17 14.31 4.67
N PHE A 195 -11.31 13.30 4.82
CA PHE A 195 -11.45 11.97 4.23
C PHE A 195 -11.70 11.99 2.72
N LEU A 196 -10.94 12.81 1.98
CA LEU A 196 -11.09 12.96 0.55
C LEU A 196 -10.51 11.75 -0.19
N LEU A 197 -11.18 11.33 -1.26
CA LEU A 197 -10.76 10.20 -2.10
C LEU A 197 -9.47 10.52 -2.85
N THR A 198 -9.39 11.75 -3.36
CA THR A 198 -8.25 12.21 -4.16
C THR A 198 -7.04 12.63 -3.32
N ASP A 199 -7.14 12.64 -1.97
CA ASP A 199 -6.00 12.81 -1.04
C ASP A 199 -5.30 11.48 -0.73
N LYS A 200 -5.96 10.35 -1.00
CA LYS A 200 -5.37 9.01 -0.75
C LYS A 200 -4.12 8.80 -1.61
N PRO A 201 -3.07 8.16 -1.06
CA PRO A 201 -1.92 7.73 -1.84
C PRO A 201 -2.35 6.73 -2.93
N VAL A 202 -1.71 6.80 -4.09
CA VAL A 202 -2.02 5.96 -5.25
C VAL A 202 -0.76 5.30 -5.80
N ILE A 203 -0.91 4.03 -6.22
CA ILE A 203 0.06 3.32 -7.05
C ILE A 203 -0.65 3.01 -8.37
N TYR A 204 -0.03 3.38 -9.48
CA TYR A 204 -0.50 3.01 -10.81
C TYR A 204 0.08 1.66 -11.21
N VAL A 205 -0.78 0.73 -11.61
CA VAL A 205 -0.40 -0.56 -12.16
C VAL A 205 -0.75 -0.55 -13.64
N ALA A 206 0.27 -0.38 -14.49
CA ALA A 206 0.12 -0.63 -15.91
C ALA A 206 0.06 -2.14 -16.12
N ASN A 207 -1.12 -2.67 -16.44
CA ASN A 207 -1.29 -4.07 -16.80
C ASN A 207 -0.78 -4.26 -18.23
N ILE A 208 0.47 -4.72 -18.35
CA ILE A 208 1.22 -4.88 -19.60
C ILE A 208 1.09 -6.29 -20.17
N ALA A 209 1.42 -6.44 -21.44
CA ALA A 209 1.53 -7.76 -22.05
C ALA A 209 2.74 -8.53 -21.50
N GLU A 210 2.68 -9.86 -21.52
CA GLU A 210 3.73 -10.76 -21.04
C GLU A 210 5.10 -10.46 -21.66
N ASN A 211 5.15 -10.27 -22.97
CA ASN A 211 6.39 -9.95 -23.70
C ASN A 211 7.03 -8.60 -23.31
N SER A 212 6.35 -7.74 -22.56
CA SER A 212 6.86 -6.47 -22.04
C SER A 212 7.39 -6.60 -20.60
N MET A 213 7.29 -7.78 -19.95
CA MET A 213 7.65 -7.95 -18.53
C MET A 213 9.14 -7.77 -18.26
N ALA A 214 10.01 -8.28 -19.17
CA ALA A 214 11.46 -8.19 -19.00
C ALA A 214 11.97 -6.75 -19.03
N ASP A 215 11.35 -5.87 -19.80
CA ASP A 215 11.72 -4.46 -19.92
C ASP A 215 10.49 -3.57 -20.18
N PRO A 216 9.68 -3.30 -19.15
CA PRO A 216 8.49 -2.45 -19.27
C PRO A 216 8.80 -1.03 -19.77
N GLU A 217 10.03 -0.57 -19.58
CA GLU A 217 10.46 0.77 -20.03
C GLU A 217 10.41 0.94 -21.54
N LYS A 218 10.42 -0.13 -22.32
CA LYS A 218 10.26 -0.10 -23.78
C LYS A 218 8.81 -0.11 -24.24
N ASP A 219 7.87 -0.40 -23.36
CA ASP A 219 6.45 -0.45 -23.68
C ASP A 219 5.85 0.95 -23.76
N GLN A 220 5.22 1.27 -24.90
CA GLN A 220 4.66 2.61 -25.15
C GLN A 220 3.48 2.95 -24.21
N TYR A 221 2.65 1.97 -23.88
CA TYR A 221 1.50 2.18 -22.98
C TYR A 221 1.94 2.32 -21.53
N TYR A 222 2.94 1.53 -21.12
CA TYR A 222 3.57 1.70 -19.82
C TYR A 222 4.15 3.11 -19.65
N GLN A 223 4.84 3.63 -20.67
CA GLN A 223 5.41 4.97 -20.62
C GLN A 223 4.34 6.07 -20.44
N ILE A 224 3.14 5.90 -21.00
CA ILE A 224 2.03 6.83 -20.80
C ILE A 224 1.60 6.81 -19.33
N VAL A 225 1.37 5.61 -18.75
CA VAL A 225 0.98 5.47 -17.35
C VAL A 225 2.06 6.03 -16.42
N LYS A 226 3.33 5.69 -16.68
CA LYS A 226 4.48 6.16 -15.89
C LYS A 226 4.59 7.68 -15.89
N LYS A 227 4.48 8.31 -17.05
CA LYS A 227 4.52 9.77 -17.17
C LYS A 227 3.39 10.43 -16.37
N HIS A 228 2.19 9.86 -16.39
CA HIS A 228 1.08 10.34 -15.58
C HIS A 228 1.40 10.20 -14.08
N ALA A 229 1.84 9.03 -13.63
CA ALA A 229 2.22 8.78 -12.25
C ALA A 229 3.30 9.76 -11.74
N GLU A 230 4.34 9.98 -12.53
CA GLU A 230 5.42 10.95 -12.24
C GLU A 230 4.87 12.37 -12.03
N SER A 231 3.87 12.78 -12.83
CA SER A 231 3.25 14.11 -12.71
C SER A 231 2.55 14.32 -11.34
N GLU A 232 2.12 13.24 -10.71
CA GLU A 232 1.48 13.22 -9.37
C GLU A 232 2.45 12.81 -8.24
N ASN A 233 3.73 12.58 -8.52
CA ASN A 233 4.71 11.97 -7.62
C ASN A 233 4.25 10.60 -7.08
N ALA A 234 3.54 9.84 -7.89
CA ALA A 234 3.07 8.50 -7.58
C ALA A 234 4.00 7.45 -8.19
N GLU A 235 3.97 6.24 -7.62
CA GLU A 235 4.70 5.08 -8.15
C GLU A 235 3.94 4.44 -9.30
N CYS A 236 4.67 3.93 -10.30
CA CYS A 236 4.13 3.16 -11.42
C CYS A 236 4.82 1.82 -11.51
N LEU A 237 4.04 0.74 -11.61
CA LEU A 237 4.54 -0.63 -11.78
C LEU A 237 3.97 -1.23 -13.07
N GLY A 238 4.84 -1.81 -13.90
CA GLY A 238 4.43 -2.67 -15.01
C GLY A 238 4.25 -4.09 -14.51
N ILE A 239 3.05 -4.65 -14.67
CA ILE A 239 2.68 -6.00 -14.19
C ILE A 239 1.82 -6.67 -15.27
N SER A 240 2.12 -7.91 -15.63
CA SER A 240 1.21 -8.74 -16.40
C SER A 240 0.29 -9.50 -15.44
N ALA A 241 -0.95 -9.04 -15.29
CA ALA A 241 -1.88 -9.64 -14.35
C ALA A 241 -2.19 -11.12 -14.72
N ALA A 242 -2.20 -11.47 -16.01
CA ALA A 242 -2.40 -12.83 -16.47
C ALA A 242 -1.25 -13.75 -16.01
N THR A 243 -0.01 -13.32 -16.22
CA THR A 243 1.18 -14.07 -15.80
C THR A 243 1.24 -14.20 -14.27
N GLU A 244 0.93 -13.13 -13.52
CA GLU A 244 0.90 -13.21 -12.07
C GLU A 244 -0.17 -14.19 -11.56
N GLU A 245 -1.34 -14.27 -12.20
CA GLU A 245 -2.37 -15.26 -11.85
C GLU A 245 -1.93 -16.70 -12.18
N GLU A 246 -1.15 -16.90 -13.23
CA GLU A 246 -0.60 -18.19 -13.62
C GLU A 246 0.44 -18.67 -12.60
N ILE A 247 1.44 -17.84 -12.28
CA ILE A 247 2.55 -18.19 -11.38
C ILE A 247 2.17 -18.19 -9.90
N ALA A 248 1.04 -17.57 -9.51
CA ALA A 248 0.59 -17.52 -8.12
C ALA A 248 0.21 -18.93 -7.56
N GLY A 249 0.06 -19.93 -8.39
CA GLY A 249 -0.22 -21.31 -7.99
C GLY A 249 1.00 -22.24 -8.04
N LEU A 250 2.17 -21.74 -8.43
CA LEU A 250 3.41 -22.50 -8.51
C LEU A 250 4.12 -22.50 -7.15
N ASP A 251 4.91 -23.54 -6.89
CA ASP A 251 5.83 -23.51 -5.75
C ASP A 251 7.01 -22.55 -5.98
N ASP A 252 7.78 -22.28 -4.91
CA ASP A 252 8.84 -21.26 -4.96
C ASP A 252 9.92 -21.57 -6.01
N ASP A 253 10.26 -22.85 -6.20
CA ASP A 253 11.29 -23.29 -7.15
C ASP A 253 10.75 -23.14 -8.59
N GLU A 254 9.53 -23.59 -8.86
CA GLU A 254 8.87 -23.45 -10.16
C GLU A 254 8.66 -21.97 -10.53
N LYS A 255 8.25 -21.14 -9.54
CA LYS A 255 8.10 -19.69 -9.73
C LYS A 255 9.43 -19.04 -10.08
N ALA A 256 10.52 -19.42 -9.40
CA ALA A 256 11.86 -18.88 -9.68
C ALA A 256 12.34 -19.27 -11.09
N GLU A 257 12.16 -20.53 -11.51
CA GLU A 257 12.52 -21.00 -12.86
C GLU A 257 11.72 -20.24 -13.94
N PHE A 258 10.42 -20.04 -13.73
CA PHE A 258 9.57 -19.27 -14.65
C PHE A 258 10.07 -17.84 -14.81
N LEU A 259 10.29 -17.13 -13.69
CA LEU A 259 10.76 -15.73 -13.72
C LEU A 259 12.13 -15.60 -14.39
N GLU A 260 13.04 -16.56 -14.16
CA GLU A 260 14.35 -16.58 -14.83
C GLU A 260 14.19 -16.77 -16.34
N ALA A 261 13.31 -17.66 -16.78
CA ALA A 261 13.02 -17.90 -18.20
C ALA A 261 12.48 -16.66 -18.90
N GLU A 262 11.63 -15.88 -18.22
CA GLU A 262 11.08 -14.60 -18.69
C GLU A 262 12.06 -13.43 -18.54
N GLY A 263 13.24 -13.63 -17.96
CA GLY A 263 14.24 -12.57 -17.73
C GLY A 263 13.85 -11.57 -16.64
N VAL A 264 13.01 -11.99 -15.71
CA VAL A 264 12.47 -11.18 -14.62
C VAL A 264 13.09 -11.61 -13.29
N ILE A 265 13.60 -10.66 -12.49
CA ILE A 265 14.29 -10.96 -11.22
C ILE A 265 13.28 -11.24 -10.08
N GLU A 266 12.07 -10.71 -10.18
CA GLU A 266 11.06 -10.73 -9.12
C GLU A 266 9.66 -10.53 -9.70
N SER A 267 8.66 -11.18 -9.12
CA SER A 267 7.28 -11.05 -9.59
C SER A 267 6.75 -9.61 -9.42
N GLY A 268 5.88 -9.20 -10.32
CA GLY A 268 5.21 -7.91 -10.24
C GLY A 268 4.31 -7.81 -9.02
N LEU A 269 3.71 -8.93 -8.61
CA LEU A 269 2.87 -9.01 -7.42
C LEU A 269 3.69 -8.75 -6.15
N ASP A 270 4.88 -9.35 -6.00
CA ASP A 270 5.75 -9.11 -4.85
C ASP A 270 6.18 -7.64 -4.76
N ARG A 271 6.47 -7.02 -5.92
CA ARG A 271 6.76 -5.57 -5.99
C ARG A 271 5.56 -4.73 -5.57
N LEU A 272 4.35 -5.08 -6.04
CA LEU A 272 3.12 -4.36 -5.71
C LEU A 272 2.80 -4.45 -4.22
N ILE A 273 2.92 -5.63 -3.60
CA ILE A 273 2.68 -5.83 -2.17
C ILE A 273 3.61 -4.93 -1.35
N ARG A 274 4.91 -4.91 -1.68
CA ARG A 274 5.87 -4.04 -0.98
C ARG A 274 5.61 -2.56 -1.21
N ALA A 275 5.29 -2.16 -2.44
CA ALA A 275 4.97 -0.77 -2.75
C ALA A 275 3.73 -0.30 -1.97
N ALA A 276 2.66 -1.11 -1.95
CA ALA A 276 1.43 -0.83 -1.20
C ALA A 276 1.68 -0.72 0.31
N TYR A 277 2.52 -1.60 0.84
CA TYR A 277 2.94 -1.58 2.24
C TYR A 277 3.72 -0.30 2.58
N HIS A 278 4.67 0.09 1.73
CA HIS A 278 5.53 1.24 1.96
C HIS A 278 4.83 2.59 1.77
N ILE A 279 3.92 2.71 0.81
CA ILE A 279 3.21 3.98 0.54
C ILE A 279 2.31 4.38 1.71
N LEU A 280 1.82 3.41 2.48
CA LEU A 280 1.07 3.62 3.71
C LEU A 280 1.96 3.93 4.94
N GLY A 281 3.27 4.09 4.73
CA GLY A 281 4.22 4.36 5.81
C GLY A 281 4.48 3.16 6.72
N LEU A 282 4.09 1.95 6.28
CA LEU A 282 4.36 0.72 7.02
C LEU A 282 5.82 0.31 6.87
N ARG A 283 6.37 -0.25 7.93
CA ARG A 283 7.74 -0.76 8.01
C ARG A 283 7.75 -2.06 8.82
N THR A 284 8.83 -2.81 8.69
CA THR A 284 8.98 -4.12 9.32
C THR A 284 10.13 -4.10 10.34
N PHE A 285 9.85 -4.59 11.54
CA PHE A 285 10.89 -5.01 12.48
C PHE A 285 10.78 -6.52 12.72
N PHE A 286 11.81 -7.12 13.26
CA PHE A 286 11.89 -8.56 13.47
C PHE A 286 12.09 -8.89 14.93
N THR A 287 11.54 -10.03 15.35
CA THR A 287 11.95 -10.74 16.56
C THR A 287 12.54 -12.08 16.14
N ALA A 288 13.70 -12.44 16.66
CA ALA A 288 14.41 -13.66 16.31
C ALA A 288 14.90 -14.40 17.56
N GLY A 289 14.91 -15.74 17.48
CA GLY A 289 15.30 -16.60 18.59
C GLY A 289 14.10 -17.13 19.37
N GLY A 290 14.29 -18.25 20.07
CA GLY A 290 13.21 -18.92 20.79
C GLY A 290 12.32 -19.76 19.89
N PRO A 291 10.97 -19.69 20.02
CA PRO A 291 10.08 -20.55 19.26
C PRO A 291 9.86 -20.12 17.83
N GLU A 292 10.01 -18.82 17.51
CA GLU A 292 9.72 -18.30 16.17
C GLU A 292 10.62 -17.12 15.79
N THR A 293 10.93 -17.01 14.50
CA THR A 293 11.41 -15.80 13.85
C THR A 293 10.23 -15.13 13.18
N ARG A 294 9.96 -13.87 13.53
CA ARG A 294 8.73 -13.20 13.08
C ARG A 294 8.98 -11.77 12.60
N ALA A 295 8.32 -11.43 11.49
CA ALA A 295 8.18 -10.08 10.98
C ALA A 295 6.94 -9.39 11.57
N TRP A 296 7.10 -8.15 12.00
CA TRP A 296 6.07 -7.33 12.62
C TRP A 296 5.91 -6.02 11.88
N THR A 297 4.68 -5.61 11.62
CA THR A 297 4.37 -4.33 10.99
C THR A 297 4.32 -3.20 12.02
N PHE A 298 4.95 -2.06 11.69
CA PHE A 298 4.81 -0.83 12.47
C PHE A 298 4.73 0.39 11.53
N HIS A 299 4.27 1.53 12.05
CA HIS A 299 4.29 2.79 11.29
C HIS A 299 5.62 3.51 11.46
N LYS A 300 6.17 4.01 10.35
CA LYS A 300 7.36 4.86 10.36
C LYS A 300 7.18 6.02 11.36
N GLY A 301 8.18 6.29 12.18
CA GLY A 301 8.17 7.31 13.22
C GLY A 301 7.68 6.83 14.59
N MET A 302 7.23 5.57 14.71
CA MET A 302 6.89 4.99 16.02
C MET A 302 8.13 4.79 16.88
N LYS A 303 7.98 5.11 18.17
CA LYS A 303 9.03 4.90 19.18
C LYS A 303 8.97 3.50 19.76
N ALA A 304 10.09 3.05 20.33
CA ALA A 304 10.26 1.69 20.84
C ALA A 304 9.13 1.20 21.77
N PRO A 305 8.57 1.97 22.73
CA PRO A 305 7.41 1.51 23.52
C PRO A 305 6.17 1.23 22.67
N GLN A 306 5.87 2.11 21.69
CA GLN A 306 4.73 1.94 20.78
C GLN A 306 4.89 0.69 19.91
N VAL A 307 6.11 0.45 19.41
CA VAL A 307 6.44 -0.73 18.61
C VAL A 307 6.38 -2.01 19.46
N ALA A 308 6.82 -1.96 20.72
CA ALA A 308 6.62 -3.06 21.67
C ALA A 308 5.13 -3.38 21.87
N GLY A 309 4.28 -2.35 21.86
CA GLY A 309 2.82 -2.47 21.94
C GLY A 309 2.18 -3.21 20.75
N VAL A 310 2.84 -3.25 19.60
CA VAL A 310 2.41 -4.06 18.44
C VAL A 310 2.42 -5.55 18.78
N ILE A 311 3.39 -5.99 19.58
CA ILE A 311 3.47 -7.39 20.04
C ILE A 311 2.41 -7.65 21.09
N HIS A 312 2.35 -6.83 22.13
CA HIS A 312 1.37 -6.92 23.21
C HIS A 312 1.29 -5.61 24.01
N SER A 313 0.09 -5.21 24.43
CA SER A 313 -0.12 -3.98 25.21
C SER A 313 0.67 -3.93 26.53
N ASP A 314 0.97 -5.09 27.13
CA ASP A 314 1.79 -5.17 28.33
C ASP A 314 3.26 -4.80 28.07
N PHE A 315 3.78 -5.08 26.87
CA PHE A 315 5.13 -4.70 26.48
C PHE A 315 5.26 -3.18 26.39
N GLU A 316 4.22 -2.48 25.90
CA GLU A 316 4.20 -1.02 25.87
C GLU A 316 4.16 -0.44 27.28
N ARG A 317 3.23 -0.94 28.14
CA ARG A 317 3.05 -0.44 29.50
C ARG A 317 4.25 -0.68 30.39
N GLY A 318 4.82 -1.88 30.30
CA GLY A 318 5.98 -2.29 31.10
C GLY A 318 7.33 -2.01 30.46
N PHE A 319 7.41 -1.24 29.35
CA PHE A 319 8.65 -1.04 28.60
C PHE A 319 9.78 -0.50 29.46
N ILE A 320 10.92 -1.19 29.45
CA ILE A 320 12.16 -0.79 30.14
C ILE A 320 13.18 -0.31 29.12
N ARG A 321 13.53 -1.15 28.14
CA ARG A 321 14.49 -0.89 27.05
C ARG A 321 14.31 -1.88 25.92
N ALA A 322 14.91 -1.56 24.75
CA ALA A 322 15.02 -2.46 23.62
C ALA A 322 16.50 -2.81 23.38
N GLU A 323 16.78 -4.07 23.13
CA GLU A 323 18.06 -4.55 22.61
C GLU A 323 17.91 -4.66 21.10
N VAL A 324 18.64 -3.83 20.35
CA VAL A 324 18.44 -3.61 18.91
C VAL A 324 19.69 -3.94 18.12
N VAL A 325 19.52 -4.73 17.07
CA VAL A 325 20.53 -4.99 16.05
C VAL A 325 19.91 -4.68 14.68
N SER A 326 20.61 -3.95 13.81
CA SER A 326 20.14 -3.79 12.44
C SER A 326 20.30 -5.10 11.66
N TYR A 327 19.38 -5.35 10.71
CA TYR A 327 19.52 -6.48 9.78
C TYR A 327 20.90 -6.48 9.08
N THR A 328 21.34 -5.30 8.64
CA THR A 328 22.63 -5.15 7.95
C THR A 328 23.83 -5.52 8.82
N ASP A 329 23.78 -5.24 10.12
CA ASP A 329 24.84 -5.67 11.05
C ASP A 329 24.77 -7.18 11.29
N LEU A 330 23.58 -7.76 11.46
CA LEU A 330 23.44 -9.21 11.64
C LEU A 330 23.93 -9.96 10.40
N ASP A 331 23.54 -9.56 9.21
CA ASP A 331 23.94 -10.19 7.95
C ASP A 331 25.47 -10.11 7.73
N LYS A 332 26.05 -8.94 8.05
CA LYS A 332 27.52 -8.72 7.96
C LYS A 332 28.34 -9.57 8.93
N TYR A 333 27.90 -9.71 10.17
CA TYR A 333 28.63 -10.40 11.23
C TYR A 333 28.18 -11.85 11.42
N GLU A 334 27.08 -12.27 10.82
CA GLU A 334 26.51 -13.62 10.75
C GLU A 334 26.08 -14.22 12.10
N THR A 335 26.54 -13.74 13.24
CA THR A 335 26.15 -14.25 14.56
C THR A 335 25.95 -13.11 15.55
N MET A 336 24.99 -13.28 16.47
CA MET A 336 24.76 -12.33 17.56
C MET A 336 25.97 -12.12 18.46
N GLN A 337 26.84 -13.14 18.59
CA GLN A 337 28.08 -13.02 19.35
C GLN A 337 29.03 -12.03 18.68
N LYS A 338 29.30 -12.21 17.37
CA LYS A 338 30.19 -11.30 16.62
C LYS A 338 29.62 -9.87 16.56
N VAL A 339 28.28 -9.73 16.47
CA VAL A 339 27.58 -8.42 16.53
C VAL A 339 27.88 -7.72 17.87
N LYS A 340 27.81 -8.45 19.00
CA LYS A 340 28.16 -7.93 20.34
C LYS A 340 29.61 -7.55 20.45
N GLU A 341 30.52 -8.40 20.00
CA GLU A 341 31.96 -8.16 20.01
C GLU A 341 32.34 -6.92 19.17
N ALA A 342 31.61 -6.69 18.06
CA ALA A 342 31.77 -5.50 17.22
C ALA A 342 31.10 -4.23 17.79
N GLY A 343 30.45 -4.32 18.96
CA GLY A 343 29.73 -3.19 19.58
C GLY A 343 28.52 -2.70 18.81
N ARG A 344 27.88 -3.58 18.02
CA ARG A 344 26.71 -3.24 17.18
C ARG A 344 25.38 -3.59 17.83
N LEU A 345 25.36 -4.30 18.96
CA LEU A 345 24.17 -4.45 19.78
C LEU A 345 23.95 -3.15 20.55
N ARG A 346 22.85 -2.48 20.26
CA ARG A 346 22.45 -1.21 20.88
C ARG A 346 21.43 -1.44 21.99
N LEU A 347 21.55 -0.66 23.05
CA LEU A 347 20.54 -0.60 24.12
C LEU A 347 19.80 0.71 24.00
N GLU A 348 18.54 0.63 23.58
CA GLU A 348 17.73 1.78 23.24
C GLU A 348 16.64 2.03 24.27
N GLY A 349 16.40 3.31 24.56
CA GLY A 349 15.38 3.78 25.50
C GLY A 349 14.04 4.12 24.84
N LYS A 350 13.16 4.78 25.63
CA LYS A 350 11.79 5.11 25.23
C LYS A 350 11.69 6.05 24.02
N ASP A 351 12.72 6.86 23.78
CA ASP A 351 12.71 7.87 22.71
C ASP A 351 13.28 7.34 21.38
N TYR A 352 13.75 6.10 21.35
CA TYR A 352 14.27 5.51 20.14
C TYR A 352 13.17 5.33 19.08
N GLU A 353 13.38 5.93 17.92
CA GLU A 353 12.54 5.72 16.73
C GLU A 353 13.01 4.46 16.01
N VAL A 354 12.17 3.44 15.99
CA VAL A 354 12.48 2.13 15.39
C VAL A 354 12.67 2.28 13.88
N GLN A 355 13.71 1.61 13.37
CA GLN A 355 14.04 1.63 11.96
C GLN A 355 13.57 0.36 11.25
N ASP A 356 13.29 0.49 9.94
CA ASP A 356 12.97 -0.66 9.11
C ASP A 356 14.12 -1.65 9.07
N GLY A 357 13.85 -2.93 9.38
CA GLY A 357 14.87 -3.96 9.45
C GLY A 357 15.56 -4.11 10.81
N ASP A 358 15.13 -3.40 11.83
CA ASP A 358 15.62 -3.63 13.19
C ASP A 358 15.19 -5.02 13.69
N ILE A 359 16.12 -5.75 14.31
CA ILE A 359 15.88 -6.99 15.04
C ILE A 359 15.89 -6.64 16.52
N ILE A 360 14.76 -6.85 17.21
CA ILE A 360 14.54 -6.27 18.54
C ILE A 360 14.15 -7.33 19.57
N GLU A 361 14.81 -7.28 20.72
CA GLU A 361 14.36 -7.95 21.94
C GLU A 361 13.91 -6.90 22.97
N PHE A 362 12.63 -6.89 23.31
CA PHE A 362 12.08 -5.95 24.29
C PHE A 362 12.23 -6.47 25.70
N ARG A 363 12.74 -5.63 26.62
CA ARG A 363 12.77 -5.87 28.06
C ARG A 363 11.67 -5.04 28.69
N PHE A 364 10.78 -5.73 29.37
CA PHE A 364 9.61 -5.13 30.03
C PHE A 364 9.36 -5.78 31.39
N ASN A 365 8.61 -5.08 32.24
CA ASN A 365 8.16 -5.56 33.54
C ASN A 365 6.71 -5.14 33.76
N VAL A 366 5.83 -6.10 34.03
CA VAL A 366 4.39 -5.90 34.24
C VAL A 366 3.99 -6.42 35.62
#